data_85c1e3eedf138142f1b7af922c98e91d
#
_entry.id   85c1e3eedf138142f1b7af922c98e91d
#
_cell.length_a   1.000
_cell.length_b   1.000
_cell.length_c   1.000
_cell.angle_alpha   90.00
_cell.angle_beta   90.00
_cell.angle_gamma   90.00
#
_symmetry.space_group_name_H-M   'P 1'
#
loop_
_entity.id
_entity.type
_entity.pdbx_description
1 polymer ?
#
loop_
_entity_poly.entity_id
_entity_poly.type
_entity_poly.pdbx_seq_one_letter_code
_entity_poly.pdbx_strand_id
1 'polypeptide(L)'
;MTTVDDILRKKKSTRILTVRLRETLATAVTLMKRENVSALVVKDVCRTEGNVVVGIFSERDVARALAAHGAAALGMPVSSSLGRPLVHCALRDTVDHVLRLMDEHQVRLLPVLEDHALVGVISISDVIHHSVQAPIAGLAAAVVA
;
A
#
# COMPACT_ATOMS: atom_id res chain seq x y z
N MET A 1 9.62 12.54 -17.90
CA MET A 1 9.31 12.49 -16.48
C MET A 1 8.82 11.10 -16.09
N THR A 2 9.38 10.52 -15.04
CA THR A 2 9.02 9.16 -14.63
C THR A 2 7.65 9.14 -13.97
N THR A 3 6.79 8.25 -14.43
CA THR A 3 5.43 8.08 -13.91
C THR A 3 5.27 6.74 -13.22
N VAL A 4 4.15 6.59 -12.49
CA VAL A 4 3.76 5.33 -11.88
C VAL A 4 3.68 4.22 -12.93
N ASP A 5 3.11 4.51 -14.10
CA ASP A 5 2.98 3.55 -15.19
C ASP A 5 4.35 3.02 -15.63
N ASP A 6 5.35 3.89 -15.72
CA ASP A 6 6.71 3.49 -16.09
C ASP A 6 7.28 2.47 -15.11
N ILE A 7 7.05 2.67 -13.82
CA ILE A 7 7.54 1.76 -12.79
C ILE A 7 6.78 0.43 -12.83
N LEU A 8 5.46 0.46 -12.95
CA LEU A 8 4.65 -0.74 -12.97
C LEU A 8 4.96 -1.64 -14.16
N ARG A 9 5.26 -1.06 -15.33
CA ARG A 9 5.64 -1.82 -16.52
C ARG A 9 6.93 -2.59 -16.36
N LYS A 10 7.85 -2.07 -15.55
CA LYS A 10 9.16 -2.70 -15.30
C LYS A 10 9.13 -3.64 -14.12
N LYS A 11 8.05 -3.64 -13.35
CA LYS A 11 7.92 -4.47 -12.16
C LYS A 11 7.79 -5.93 -12.55
N LYS A 12 8.65 -6.79 -11.99
CA LYS A 12 8.68 -8.23 -12.32
C LYS A 12 7.51 -8.98 -11.73
N SER A 13 6.96 -8.51 -10.61
CA SER A 13 5.82 -9.12 -9.95
C SER A 13 4.66 -8.15 -9.92
N THR A 14 3.51 -8.60 -10.39
CA THR A 14 2.28 -7.82 -10.37
C THR A 14 1.32 -8.32 -9.29
N ARG A 15 1.79 -9.19 -8.40
CA ARG A 15 0.96 -9.79 -7.37
C ARG A 15 0.51 -8.75 -6.36
N ILE A 16 -0.80 -8.60 -6.21
CA ILE A 16 -1.42 -7.70 -5.25
C ILE A 16 -2.02 -8.55 -4.13
N LEU A 17 -1.56 -8.32 -2.90
CA LEU A 17 -2.06 -9.04 -1.74
C LEU A 17 -3.16 -8.21 -1.08
N THR A 18 -4.32 -8.83 -0.88
CA THR A 18 -5.49 -8.15 -0.37
C THR A 18 -6.07 -8.86 0.84
N VAL A 19 -6.80 -8.10 1.65
CA VAL A 19 -7.57 -8.59 2.78
C VAL A 19 -8.91 -7.86 2.78
N ARG A 20 -9.96 -8.51 3.30
CA ARG A 20 -11.28 -7.89 3.40
C ARG A 20 -11.44 -7.19 4.74
N LEU A 21 -12.30 -6.17 4.76
CA LEU A 21 -12.61 -5.41 5.97
C LEU A 21 -13.02 -6.27 7.16
N ARG A 22 -13.76 -7.35 6.90
CA ARG A 22 -14.28 -8.23 7.95
C ARG A 22 -13.27 -9.23 8.49
N GLU A 23 -12.19 -9.45 7.78
CA GLU A 23 -11.17 -10.39 8.24
C GLU A 23 -10.49 -9.85 9.48
N THR A 24 -10.00 -10.76 10.34
CA THR A 24 -9.37 -10.38 11.59
C THR A 24 -7.93 -9.92 11.37
N LEU A 25 -7.40 -9.18 12.34
CA LEU A 25 -6.00 -8.80 12.34
C LEU A 25 -5.10 -10.05 12.30
N ALA A 26 -5.49 -11.12 13.01
CA ALA A 26 -4.72 -12.37 12.98
C ALA A 26 -4.58 -12.92 11.56
N THR A 27 -5.66 -12.92 10.78
CA THR A 27 -5.62 -13.35 9.38
C THR A 27 -4.71 -12.46 8.55
N ALA A 28 -4.81 -11.15 8.71
CA ALA A 28 -3.97 -10.20 7.99
C ALA A 28 -2.49 -10.38 8.34
N VAL A 29 -2.16 -10.51 9.62
CA VAL A 29 -0.78 -10.72 10.09
C VAL A 29 -0.21 -12.02 9.54
N THR A 30 -1.00 -13.10 9.56
CA THR A 30 -0.58 -14.39 9.01
C THR A 30 -0.25 -14.27 7.53
N LEU A 31 -1.08 -13.56 6.77
CA LEU A 31 -0.84 -13.34 5.35
C LEU A 31 0.43 -12.52 5.12
N MET A 32 0.60 -11.45 5.88
CA MET A 32 1.79 -10.59 5.79
C MET A 32 3.07 -11.37 6.06
N LYS A 33 3.05 -12.21 7.09
CA LYS A 33 4.20 -13.05 7.46
C LYS A 33 4.50 -14.09 6.39
N ARG A 34 3.48 -14.80 5.92
CA ARG A 34 3.63 -15.87 4.92
C ARG A 34 4.18 -15.32 3.61
N GLU A 35 3.72 -14.16 3.18
CA GLU A 35 4.11 -13.55 1.91
C GLU A 35 5.26 -12.56 2.06
N ASN A 36 5.75 -12.35 3.27
CA ASN A 36 6.87 -11.44 3.58
C ASN A 36 6.61 -10.02 3.05
N VAL A 37 5.46 -9.47 3.37
CA VAL A 37 5.08 -8.11 3.01
C VAL A 37 4.74 -7.31 4.26
N SER A 38 4.90 -6.00 4.19
CA SER A 38 4.66 -5.09 5.32
C SER A 38 3.31 -4.38 5.25
N ALA A 39 2.56 -4.58 4.17
CA ALA A 39 1.26 -3.95 3.98
C ALA A 39 0.38 -4.75 3.03
N LEU A 40 -0.93 -4.58 3.19
CA LEU A 40 -1.95 -5.23 2.37
C LEU A 40 -2.94 -4.20 1.88
N VAL A 41 -3.49 -4.43 0.69
CA VAL A 41 -4.62 -3.63 0.20
C VAL A 41 -5.90 -4.17 0.85
N VAL A 42 -6.71 -3.28 1.40
CA VAL A 42 -7.98 -3.65 2.02
C VAL A 42 -9.12 -3.37 1.04
N LYS A 43 -9.94 -4.38 0.83
CA LYS A 43 -11.11 -4.31 -0.06
C LYS A 43 -12.39 -4.55 0.71
N ASP A 44 -13.47 -3.94 0.19
CA ASP A 44 -14.82 -4.24 0.63
C ASP A 44 -15.67 -4.57 -0.60
N VAL A 45 -16.82 -5.21 -0.37
CA VAL A 45 -17.75 -5.54 -1.46
C VAL A 45 -18.83 -4.48 -1.52
N CYS A 46 -18.93 -3.83 -2.67
CA CYS A 46 -20.01 -2.90 -2.95
C CYS A 46 -21.01 -3.56 -3.91
N ARG A 47 -22.30 -3.44 -3.61
CA ARG A 47 -23.35 -4.10 -4.42
C ARG A 47 -23.36 -3.66 -5.87
N THR A 48 -23.01 -2.41 -6.13
CA THR A 48 -23.08 -1.84 -7.48
C THR A 48 -21.77 -1.87 -8.23
N GLU A 49 -20.64 -1.86 -7.50
CA GLU A 49 -19.30 -1.68 -8.09
C GLU A 49 -18.38 -2.89 -7.89
N GLY A 50 -18.86 -3.94 -7.22
CA GLY A 50 -18.03 -5.10 -6.92
C GLY A 50 -17.05 -4.82 -5.77
N ASN A 51 -15.80 -5.28 -5.90
CA ASN A 51 -14.77 -5.06 -4.90
C ASN A 51 -14.20 -3.65 -5.01
N VAL A 52 -14.26 -2.91 -3.91
CA VAL A 52 -13.75 -1.54 -3.81
C VAL A 52 -12.58 -1.50 -2.85
N VAL A 53 -11.51 -0.82 -3.24
CA VAL A 53 -10.37 -0.58 -2.34
C VAL A 53 -10.77 0.49 -1.33
N VAL A 54 -10.63 0.18 -0.04
CA VAL A 54 -11.02 1.09 1.04
C VAL A 54 -9.85 1.57 1.88
N GLY A 55 -8.68 0.97 1.75
CA GLY A 55 -7.50 1.40 2.50
C GLY A 55 -6.31 0.49 2.34
N ILE A 56 -5.27 0.82 3.09
CA ILE A 56 -4.04 0.04 3.22
C ILE A 56 -3.90 -0.32 4.70
N PHE A 57 -3.62 -1.59 4.97
CA PHE A 57 -3.35 -2.10 6.31
C PHE A 57 -1.87 -2.46 6.41
N SER A 58 -1.17 -1.90 7.40
CA SER A 58 0.28 -2.03 7.52
C SER A 58 0.70 -2.57 8.89
N GLU A 59 1.99 -2.92 9.00
CA GLU A 59 2.59 -3.30 10.29
C GLU A 59 2.38 -2.23 11.35
N ARG A 60 2.39 -0.96 10.97
CA ARG A 60 2.13 0.15 11.90
C ARG A 60 0.73 0.04 12.48
N ASP A 61 -0.25 -0.31 11.67
CA ASP A 61 -1.63 -0.48 12.12
C ASP A 61 -1.74 -1.65 13.11
N VAL A 62 -1.00 -2.74 12.86
CA VAL A 62 -0.92 -3.87 13.79
C VAL A 62 -0.33 -3.40 15.12
N ALA A 63 0.79 -2.69 15.08
CA ALA A 63 1.45 -2.20 16.28
C ALA A 63 0.53 -1.29 17.10
N ARG A 64 -0.19 -0.39 16.44
CA ARG A 64 -1.15 0.51 17.11
C ARG A 64 -2.28 -0.27 17.77
N ALA A 65 -2.83 -1.27 17.08
CA ALA A 65 -3.91 -2.08 17.60
C ALA A 65 -3.47 -2.88 18.83
N LEU A 66 -2.29 -3.48 18.78
CA LEU A 66 -1.72 -4.22 19.91
C LEU A 66 -1.44 -3.30 21.10
N ALA A 67 -0.94 -2.10 20.85
CA ALA A 67 -0.69 -1.10 21.90
C ALA A 67 -1.99 -0.67 22.59
N ALA A 68 -3.08 -0.54 21.83
CA ALA A 68 -4.36 -0.09 22.34
C ALA A 68 -5.16 -1.21 23.03
N HIS A 69 -5.11 -2.44 22.53
CA HIS A 69 -6.01 -3.53 22.94
C HIS A 69 -5.30 -4.80 23.40
N GLY A 70 -3.96 -4.83 23.34
CA GLY A 70 -3.21 -6.04 23.69
C GLY A 70 -3.53 -7.19 22.74
N ALA A 71 -3.42 -8.43 23.25
CA ALA A 71 -3.66 -9.62 22.44
C ALA A 71 -5.09 -9.71 21.88
N ALA A 72 -6.05 -9.05 22.50
CA ALA A 72 -7.43 -9.01 22.02
C ALA A 72 -7.52 -8.38 20.62
N ALA A 73 -6.57 -7.53 20.25
CA ALA A 73 -6.53 -6.92 18.92
C ALA A 73 -6.54 -7.94 17.80
N LEU A 74 -5.91 -9.10 17.99
CA LEU A 74 -5.82 -10.13 16.95
C LEU A 74 -7.18 -10.68 16.52
N GLY A 75 -8.16 -10.65 17.42
CA GLY A 75 -9.54 -11.06 17.10
C GLY A 75 -10.42 -9.96 16.54
N MET A 76 -9.91 -8.73 16.48
CA MET A 76 -10.68 -7.60 15.96
C MET A 76 -10.63 -7.57 14.42
N PRO A 77 -11.68 -7.03 13.77
CA PRO A 77 -11.67 -6.93 12.31
C PRO A 77 -10.70 -5.86 11.83
N VAL A 78 -10.16 -6.04 10.64
CA VAL A 78 -9.27 -5.07 9.99
C VAL A 78 -9.93 -3.69 9.93
N SER A 79 -11.26 -3.65 9.73
CA SER A 79 -12.01 -2.39 9.69
C SER A 79 -11.82 -1.51 10.91
N SER A 80 -11.57 -2.09 12.08
CA SER A 80 -11.37 -1.33 13.31
C SER A 80 -10.05 -0.55 13.33
N SER A 81 -9.11 -0.89 12.45
CA SER A 81 -7.80 -0.25 12.36
C SER A 81 -7.67 0.71 11.18
N LEU A 82 -8.72 0.87 10.37
CA LEU A 82 -8.73 1.77 9.23
C LEU A 82 -9.36 3.11 9.61
N GLY A 83 -8.61 3.95 10.29
CA GLY A 83 -9.09 5.27 10.70
C GLY A 83 -8.71 6.40 9.75
N ARG A 84 -8.07 6.10 8.63
CA ARG A 84 -7.54 7.11 7.71
C ARG A 84 -8.28 7.08 6.38
N PRO A 85 -8.41 8.25 5.69
CA PRO A 85 -8.91 8.27 4.33
C PRO A 85 -8.01 7.44 3.42
N LEU A 86 -8.59 6.86 2.37
CA LEU A 86 -7.83 6.14 1.37
C LEU A 86 -6.88 7.10 0.64
N VAL A 87 -5.59 6.79 0.64
CA VAL A 87 -4.59 7.51 -0.14
C VAL A 87 -4.23 6.61 -1.32
N HIS A 88 -4.33 7.14 -2.52
CA HIS A 88 -4.08 6.38 -3.75
C HIS A 88 -3.42 7.26 -4.79
N CYS A 89 -2.96 6.64 -5.87
CA CYS A 89 -2.40 7.35 -7.02
C CYS A 89 -2.93 6.74 -8.31
N ALA A 90 -2.61 7.38 -9.42
CA ALA A 90 -3.01 6.96 -10.76
C ALA A 90 -1.77 6.68 -11.61
N LEU A 91 -1.96 5.98 -12.73
CA LEU A 91 -0.86 5.62 -13.63
C LEU A 91 -0.09 6.84 -14.16
N ARG A 92 -0.78 7.95 -14.37
CA ARG A 92 -0.17 9.18 -14.88
C ARG A 92 0.59 10.00 -13.84
N ASP A 93 0.40 9.69 -12.58
CA ASP A 93 1.07 10.44 -11.52
C ASP A 93 2.57 10.28 -11.62
N THR A 94 3.28 11.35 -11.28
CA THR A 94 4.74 11.32 -11.29
C THR A 94 5.27 10.67 -10.01
N VAL A 95 6.49 10.18 -10.09
CA VAL A 95 7.18 9.63 -8.93
C VAL A 95 7.30 10.68 -7.82
N ASP A 96 7.57 11.94 -8.19
CA ASP A 96 7.65 13.02 -7.19
C ASP A 96 6.33 13.20 -6.45
N HIS A 97 5.21 13.10 -7.15
CA HIS A 97 3.88 13.20 -6.53
C HIS A 97 3.64 12.02 -5.57
N VAL A 98 4.00 10.81 -6.01
CA VAL A 98 3.86 9.60 -5.17
C VAL A 98 4.70 9.72 -3.90
N LEU A 99 5.94 10.17 -4.01
CA LEU A 99 6.83 10.35 -2.85
C LEU A 99 6.27 11.37 -1.86
N ARG A 100 5.68 12.46 -2.37
CA ARG A 100 5.03 13.45 -1.51
C ARG A 100 3.83 12.87 -0.78
N LEU A 101 3.00 12.08 -1.47
CA LEU A 101 1.85 11.43 -0.83
C LEU A 101 2.31 10.46 0.27
N MET A 102 3.34 9.68 -0.01
CA MET A 102 3.88 8.75 0.97
C MET A 102 4.41 9.47 2.21
N ASP A 103 5.10 10.58 2.00
CA ASP A 103 5.65 11.38 3.10
C ASP A 103 4.55 12.08 3.90
N GLU A 104 3.62 12.75 3.22
CA GLU A 104 2.52 13.47 3.89
C GLU A 104 1.65 12.55 4.72
N HIS A 105 1.36 11.35 4.23
CA HIS A 105 0.45 10.41 4.86
C HIS A 105 1.16 9.31 5.65
N GLN A 106 2.49 9.33 5.66
CA GLN A 106 3.31 8.36 6.40
C GLN A 106 2.97 6.92 6.00
N VAL A 107 2.85 6.69 4.71
CA VAL A 107 2.60 5.36 4.12
C VAL A 107 3.72 5.02 3.15
N ARG A 108 3.99 3.73 2.98
CA ARG A 108 5.05 3.23 2.10
C ARG A 108 4.51 2.41 0.92
N LEU A 109 3.21 2.31 0.83
CA LEU A 109 2.53 1.59 -0.25
C LEU A 109 1.30 2.39 -0.64
N LEU A 110 1.09 2.54 -1.93
CA LEU A 110 -0.12 3.17 -2.46
C LEU A 110 -0.80 2.23 -3.46
N PRO A 111 -2.12 2.09 -3.38
CA PRO A 111 -2.86 1.45 -4.46
C PRO A 111 -2.90 2.39 -5.67
N VAL A 112 -2.79 1.81 -6.84
CA VAL A 112 -2.90 2.54 -8.11
C VAL A 112 -4.28 2.26 -8.68
N LEU A 113 -5.09 3.31 -8.81
CA LEU A 113 -6.47 3.21 -9.27
C LEU A 113 -6.65 3.90 -10.61
N GLU A 114 -7.40 3.27 -11.50
CA GLU A 114 -7.89 3.84 -12.74
C GLU A 114 -9.40 3.61 -12.80
N ASP A 115 -10.17 4.69 -12.91
CA ASP A 115 -11.64 4.62 -12.90
C ASP A 115 -12.17 3.78 -11.73
N HIS A 116 -11.62 4.00 -10.54
CA HIS A 116 -11.93 3.28 -9.29
C HIS A 116 -11.50 1.82 -9.26
N ALA A 117 -10.90 1.30 -10.34
CA ALA A 117 -10.41 -0.07 -10.39
C ALA A 117 -8.95 -0.14 -9.94
N LEU A 118 -8.64 -1.14 -9.14
CA LEU A 118 -7.27 -1.39 -8.71
C LEU A 118 -6.47 -2.01 -9.86
N VAL A 119 -5.49 -1.27 -10.38
CA VAL A 119 -4.64 -1.73 -11.48
C VAL A 119 -3.23 -2.11 -11.03
N GLY A 120 -2.86 -1.78 -9.80
CA GLY A 120 -1.55 -2.15 -9.27
C GLY A 120 -1.33 -1.57 -7.89
N VAL A 121 -0.16 -1.81 -7.36
CA VAL A 121 0.32 -1.17 -6.13
C VAL A 121 1.74 -0.68 -6.38
N ILE A 122 2.10 0.43 -5.76
CA ILE A 122 3.45 0.96 -5.82
C ILE A 122 3.97 1.17 -4.40
N SER A 123 5.16 0.62 -4.14
CA SER A 123 5.80 0.74 -2.84
C SER A 123 7.01 1.66 -2.91
N ILE A 124 7.48 2.10 -1.73
CA ILE A 124 8.72 2.86 -1.67
C ILE A 124 9.89 2.04 -2.23
N SER A 125 9.88 0.73 -2.03
CA SER A 125 10.90 -0.17 -2.59
C SER A 125 10.91 -0.16 -4.11
N ASP A 126 9.73 -0.12 -4.74
CA ASP A 126 9.61 -0.05 -6.20
C ASP A 126 10.26 1.22 -6.74
N VAL A 127 10.04 2.34 -6.07
CA VAL A 127 10.62 3.63 -6.46
C VAL A 127 12.14 3.60 -6.31
N ILE A 128 12.64 3.10 -5.19
CA ILE A 128 14.08 3.00 -4.93
C ILE A 128 14.74 2.09 -5.96
N HIS A 129 14.16 0.93 -6.22
CA HIS A 129 14.68 -0.02 -7.20
C HIS A 129 14.77 0.59 -8.60
N HIS A 130 13.73 1.32 -9.01
CA HIS A 130 13.72 2.00 -10.29
C HIS A 130 14.80 3.10 -10.35
N SER A 131 15.02 3.85 -9.27
CA SER A 131 16.00 4.94 -9.25
C SER A 131 17.44 4.42 -9.32
N VAL A 132 17.72 3.20 -8.86
CA VAL A 132 19.02 2.58 -9.00
C VAL A 132 19.30 2.19 -10.45
N GLN A 133 18.29 1.70 -11.17
CA GLN A 133 18.43 1.29 -12.57
C GLN A 133 18.34 2.47 -13.55
N ALA A 134 17.52 3.46 -13.22
CA ALA A 134 17.30 4.66 -14.03
C ALA A 134 17.15 5.85 -13.09
N PRO A 135 18.27 6.45 -12.64
CA PRO A 135 18.26 7.47 -11.59
C PRO A 135 17.27 8.61 -11.83
N ILE A 136 16.57 8.98 -10.76
CA ILE A 136 15.62 10.09 -10.73
C ILE A 136 16.30 11.24 -10.02
N ALA A 137 16.20 12.45 -10.59
CA ALA A 137 16.85 13.63 -10.01
C ALA A 137 16.41 13.85 -8.57
N GLY A 138 17.38 14.02 -7.66
CA GLY A 138 17.13 14.23 -6.25
C GLY A 138 16.96 12.96 -5.43
N LEU A 139 16.42 11.90 -6.00
CA LEU A 139 16.20 10.65 -5.28
C LEU A 139 17.47 9.82 -5.15
N ALA A 140 18.28 9.76 -6.22
CA ALA A 140 19.52 8.99 -6.20
C ALA A 140 20.48 9.50 -5.11
N ALA A 141 20.55 10.80 -4.92
CA ALA A 141 21.37 11.42 -3.87
C ALA A 141 20.87 11.04 -2.47
N ALA A 142 19.54 10.98 -2.28
CA ALA A 142 18.94 10.59 -1.00
C ALA A 142 19.18 9.13 -0.68
N VAL A 143 19.22 8.26 -1.68
CA VAL A 143 19.47 6.82 -1.50
C VAL A 143 20.93 6.53 -1.15
N VAL A 144 21.85 7.29 -1.73
CA VAL A 144 23.30 7.09 -1.53
C VAL A 144 23.78 7.71 -0.23
N ALA A 145 23.17 8.79 0.20
CA ALA A 145 23.53 9.48 1.43
C ALA A 145 23.16 8.67 2.66
#